data_e79a010283c9e79d52f00790561605f4
#
_entry.id   e79a010283c9e79d52f00790561605f4
#
_cell.length_a   1.000
_cell.length_b   1.000
_cell.length_c   1.000
_cell.angle_alpha   90.00
_cell.angle_beta   90.00
_cell.angle_gamma   90.00
#
_symmetry.space_group_name_H-M   'P 1'
#
loop_
_entity.id
_entity.type
_entity.pdbx_description
1 polymer ?
#
loop_
_entity_poly.entity_id
_entity_poly.type
_entity_poly.pdbx_seq_one_letter_code
_entity_poly.pdbx_strand_id
1 'polypeptide(L)'
;MSDLLNSLNINENNFGACHGPEGWINKRGDKVIRSFNPSNGQEIASVYESSVDDYKVIISKSLEAFDEWRKVPAPERGQLVRKMGNALRDYKDQLGSLVSLEMGKIKQEGDGEVQEMIDIADFAVGQSRMLYGKTMHSERPEHRMYEQWHPIGPVGVISAFNFPVAVWSWNAFIAAICGNTTIWKPSSQTPLCAIAVQHICNEVLKLNDAPGIFSLVIGGGSTVGETLVQDKQVPLISFTGSTRLGRHVNEVVSSRFGKTILELGGNNCIIVDQTADMDIVVPAIVFGAVGTAGQRCTSTRRVIIHEDVFDELTNRIISAYKQVQIGDPLIDGTLMGPLVNKNAIDDHFSAIKRATDHGGKVLYGGSDIQGEGSYVEPVIIEAENHWDIVQEETF
;
A
#
# COMPACT_ATOMS: atom_id res chain seq x y z
N MET A 1 23.27 4.16 2.44
CA MET A 1 22.11 4.98 2.03
C MET A 1 22.30 5.63 0.66
N SER A 2 23.33 6.46 0.42
CA SER A 2 23.52 7.13 -0.89
C SER A 2 23.57 6.18 -2.08
N ASP A 3 24.26 5.04 -1.99
CA ASP A 3 24.36 4.07 -3.08
C ASP A 3 23.01 3.42 -3.40
N LEU A 4 22.19 3.14 -2.37
CA LEU A 4 20.83 2.63 -2.53
C LEU A 4 19.96 3.64 -3.28
N LEU A 5 19.95 4.91 -2.85
CA LEU A 5 19.15 5.95 -3.48
C LEU A 5 19.57 6.20 -4.92
N ASN A 6 20.87 6.24 -5.19
CA ASN A 6 21.40 6.39 -6.53
C ASN A 6 21.02 5.24 -7.46
N SER A 7 21.04 3.99 -6.97
CA SER A 7 20.63 2.81 -7.75
C SER A 7 19.16 2.83 -8.18
N LEU A 8 18.32 3.58 -7.47
CA LEU A 8 16.90 3.76 -7.75
C LEU A 8 16.57 5.13 -8.38
N ASN A 9 17.56 5.88 -8.81
CA ASN A 9 17.42 7.23 -9.39
C ASN A 9 16.73 8.24 -8.46
N ILE A 10 16.91 8.10 -7.14
CA ILE A 10 16.40 9.03 -6.14
C ILE A 10 17.48 10.06 -5.83
N ASN A 11 17.15 11.34 -6.02
CA ASN A 11 18.00 12.47 -5.71
C ASN A 11 17.69 13.03 -4.32
N GLU A 12 18.52 13.95 -3.83
CA GLU A 12 18.24 14.71 -2.60
C GLU A 12 16.88 15.45 -2.68
N ASN A 13 16.58 16.01 -3.86
CA ASN A 13 15.31 16.68 -4.14
C ASN A 13 14.69 16.07 -5.40
N ASN A 14 13.48 15.60 -5.31
CA ASN A 14 12.76 14.91 -6.38
C ASN A 14 11.51 15.68 -6.80
N PHE A 15 10.99 15.40 -8.00
CA PHE A 15 9.72 15.95 -8.46
C PHE A 15 8.57 14.99 -8.22
N GLY A 16 7.42 15.52 -7.80
CA GLY A 16 6.28 14.71 -7.41
C GLY A 16 5.31 14.36 -8.56
N ALA A 17 5.50 14.89 -9.77
CA ALA A 17 4.62 14.65 -10.90
C ALA A 17 5.36 14.05 -12.10
N CYS A 18 4.80 12.96 -12.65
CA CYS A 18 5.33 12.29 -13.83
C CYS A 18 4.18 11.70 -14.67
N HIS A 19 4.20 11.88 -16.01
CA HIS A 19 3.21 11.33 -16.91
C HIS A 19 3.74 10.20 -17.83
N GLY A 20 4.78 9.49 -17.40
CA GLY A 20 5.40 8.40 -18.14
C GLY A 20 6.83 8.66 -18.57
N PRO A 21 7.36 7.96 -19.59
CA PRO A 21 8.73 8.11 -20.04
C PRO A 21 9.06 9.58 -20.36
N GLU A 22 10.20 10.06 -19.80
CA GLU A 22 10.66 11.46 -19.97
C GLU A 22 9.65 12.53 -19.54
N GLY A 23 8.58 12.11 -18.85
CA GLY A 23 7.44 12.96 -18.49
C GLY A 23 7.49 13.53 -17.07
N TRP A 24 8.67 13.64 -16.44
CA TRP A 24 8.80 14.35 -15.16
C TRP A 24 8.52 15.84 -15.32
N ILE A 25 7.60 16.37 -14.52
CA ILE A 25 7.29 17.78 -14.48
C ILE A 25 8.30 18.47 -13.56
N ASN A 26 9.36 19.02 -14.16
CA ASN A 26 10.50 19.61 -13.47
C ASN A 26 10.17 21.03 -12.94
N LYS A 27 9.08 21.15 -12.18
CA LYS A 27 8.66 22.39 -11.57
C LYS A 27 8.81 22.29 -10.06
N ARG A 28 9.54 23.23 -9.46
CA ARG A 28 9.63 23.34 -8.01
C ARG A 28 8.30 23.87 -7.49
N GLY A 29 7.59 23.06 -6.72
CA GLY A 29 6.40 23.50 -6.00
C GLY A 29 6.76 24.36 -4.80
N ASP A 30 5.79 25.11 -4.30
CA ASP A 30 5.96 25.94 -3.08
C ASP A 30 6.03 25.10 -1.80
N LYS A 31 5.61 23.84 -1.87
CA LYS A 31 5.62 22.89 -0.76
C LYS A 31 6.53 21.72 -1.06
N VAL A 32 7.17 21.23 -0.01
CA VAL A 32 8.10 20.10 -0.03
C VAL A 32 7.66 19.07 1.00
N ILE A 33 7.53 17.84 0.56
CA ILE A 33 7.38 16.67 1.43
C ILE A 33 8.79 16.15 1.74
N ARG A 34 9.11 16.02 3.03
CA ARG A 34 10.36 15.41 3.48
C ARG A 34 10.09 13.99 3.91
N SER A 35 10.87 13.06 3.41
CA SER A 35 10.83 11.65 3.81
C SER A 35 11.89 11.39 4.87
N PHE A 36 11.52 10.69 5.93
CA PHE A 36 12.39 10.42 7.07
C PHE A 36 12.52 8.92 7.29
N ASN A 37 13.70 8.49 7.69
CA ASN A 37 13.91 7.14 8.20
C ASN A 37 13.30 7.01 9.60
N PRO A 38 12.27 6.21 9.80
CA PRO A 38 11.61 6.07 11.08
C PRO A 38 12.49 5.40 12.15
N SER A 39 13.60 4.75 11.74
CA SER A 39 14.55 4.10 12.67
C SER A 39 15.42 5.09 13.44
N ASN A 40 15.66 6.28 12.90
CA ASN A 40 16.58 7.27 13.50
C ASN A 40 16.16 8.73 13.32
N GLY A 41 15.02 8.98 12.65
CA GLY A 41 14.50 10.32 12.41
C GLY A 41 15.29 11.17 11.39
N GLN A 42 16.30 10.61 10.72
CA GLN A 42 17.08 11.33 9.71
C GLN A 42 16.31 11.49 8.41
N GLU A 43 16.42 12.66 7.78
CA GLU A 43 15.87 12.91 6.46
C GLU A 43 16.57 12.02 5.42
N ILE A 44 15.78 11.31 4.60
CA ILE A 44 16.28 10.47 3.50
C ILE A 44 16.44 11.33 2.24
N ALA A 45 15.36 11.99 1.84
CA ALA A 45 15.29 12.88 0.69
C ALA A 45 13.99 13.70 0.73
N SER A 46 13.83 14.61 -0.21
CA SER A 46 12.64 15.44 -0.33
C SER A 46 11.97 15.35 -1.69
N VAL A 47 10.68 15.72 -1.74
CA VAL A 47 9.85 15.69 -2.94
C VAL A 47 9.08 17.01 -3.05
N TYR A 48 9.21 17.74 -4.17
CA TYR A 48 8.36 18.89 -4.47
C TYR A 48 6.92 18.40 -4.70
N GLU A 49 5.97 18.92 -3.91
CA GLU A 49 4.55 18.58 -4.08
C GLU A 49 4.04 18.97 -5.45
N SER A 50 3.24 18.08 -6.04
CA SER A 50 2.49 18.39 -7.26
C SER A 50 1.37 19.38 -6.96
N SER A 51 1.19 20.34 -7.84
CA SER A 51 0.06 21.26 -7.81
C SER A 51 -1.16 20.69 -8.54
N VAL A 52 -2.31 21.34 -8.36
CA VAL A 52 -3.52 21.03 -9.15
C VAL A 52 -3.30 21.24 -10.65
N ASP A 53 -2.45 22.20 -11.03
CA ASP A 53 -2.13 22.41 -12.45
C ASP A 53 -1.22 21.31 -13.01
N ASP A 54 -0.30 20.78 -12.21
CA ASP A 54 0.47 19.58 -12.60
C ASP A 54 -0.47 18.39 -12.79
N TYR A 55 -1.46 18.20 -11.90
CA TYR A 55 -2.50 17.18 -12.06
C TYR A 55 -3.27 17.32 -13.38
N LYS A 56 -3.62 18.54 -13.80
CA LYS A 56 -4.29 18.78 -15.09
C LYS A 56 -3.44 18.33 -16.29
N VAL A 57 -2.13 18.50 -16.21
CA VAL A 57 -1.20 17.96 -17.21
C VAL A 57 -1.20 16.44 -17.17
N ILE A 58 -1.12 15.84 -15.97
CA ILE A 58 -1.14 14.39 -15.77
C ILE A 58 -2.40 13.75 -16.38
N ILE A 59 -3.58 14.25 -16.06
CA ILE A 59 -4.83 13.67 -16.60
C ILE A 59 -4.92 13.81 -18.11
N SER A 60 -4.53 14.95 -18.69
CA SER A 60 -4.49 15.13 -20.13
C SER A 60 -3.59 14.10 -20.81
N LYS A 61 -2.37 13.91 -20.30
CA LYS A 61 -1.41 12.94 -20.84
C LYS A 61 -1.84 11.49 -20.63
N SER A 62 -2.49 11.19 -19.51
CA SER A 62 -3.06 9.87 -19.24
C SER A 62 -4.19 9.52 -20.21
N LEU A 63 -5.02 10.49 -20.63
CA LEU A 63 -6.06 10.32 -21.64
C LEU A 63 -5.47 10.11 -23.04
N GLU A 64 -4.44 10.88 -23.42
CA GLU A 64 -3.72 10.68 -24.68
C GLU A 64 -3.12 9.26 -24.74
N ALA A 65 -2.43 8.84 -23.66
CA ALA A 65 -1.87 7.49 -23.57
C ALA A 65 -2.97 6.40 -23.59
N PHE A 66 -4.12 6.65 -22.96
CA PHE A 66 -5.26 5.74 -22.98
C PHE A 66 -5.79 5.51 -24.40
N ASP A 67 -5.92 6.56 -25.21
CA ASP A 67 -6.41 6.46 -26.59
C ASP A 67 -5.50 5.61 -27.50
N GLU A 68 -4.22 5.55 -27.19
CA GLU A 68 -3.26 4.67 -27.87
C GLU A 68 -3.28 3.26 -27.26
N TRP A 69 -3.19 3.15 -25.94
CA TRP A 69 -3.05 1.88 -25.25
C TRP A 69 -4.25 0.95 -25.39
N ARG A 70 -5.47 1.50 -25.39
CA ARG A 70 -6.70 0.73 -25.57
C ARG A 70 -6.77 -0.04 -26.90
N LYS A 71 -5.99 0.38 -27.90
CA LYS A 71 -5.95 -0.26 -29.23
C LYS A 71 -4.95 -1.42 -29.27
N VAL A 72 -4.02 -1.49 -28.32
CA VAL A 72 -3.04 -2.59 -28.25
C VAL A 72 -3.76 -3.87 -27.82
N PRO A 73 -3.57 -5.01 -28.50
CA PRO A 73 -4.17 -6.28 -28.10
C PRO A 73 -3.80 -6.69 -26.66
N ALA A 74 -4.77 -7.25 -25.91
CA ALA A 74 -4.53 -7.60 -24.51
C ALA A 74 -3.32 -8.52 -24.27
N PRO A 75 -3.04 -9.56 -25.08
CA PRO A 75 -1.83 -10.35 -24.92
C PRO A 75 -0.53 -9.57 -25.09
N GLU A 76 -0.50 -8.55 -25.93
CA GLU A 76 0.67 -7.68 -26.11
C GLU A 76 0.84 -6.73 -24.91
N ARG A 77 -0.28 -6.20 -24.38
CA ARG A 77 -0.26 -5.48 -23.11
C ARG A 77 0.31 -6.34 -21.98
N GLY A 78 -0.05 -7.63 -21.95
CA GLY A 78 0.51 -8.61 -21.05
C GLY A 78 2.03 -8.79 -21.21
N GLN A 79 2.57 -8.75 -22.43
CA GLN A 79 4.02 -8.82 -22.64
C GLN A 79 4.76 -7.60 -22.07
N LEU A 80 4.17 -6.41 -22.15
CA LEU A 80 4.77 -5.23 -21.49
C LEU A 80 4.77 -5.38 -19.98
N VAL A 81 3.66 -5.84 -19.37
CA VAL A 81 3.58 -6.11 -17.92
C VAL A 81 4.57 -7.20 -17.50
N ARG A 82 4.82 -8.23 -18.34
CA ARG A 82 5.90 -9.22 -18.09
C ARG A 82 7.27 -8.54 -17.97
N LYS A 83 7.56 -7.59 -18.85
CA LYS A 83 8.84 -6.85 -18.80
C LYS A 83 8.93 -5.99 -17.55
N MET A 84 7.81 -5.42 -17.07
CA MET A 84 7.75 -4.75 -15.76
C MET A 84 8.09 -5.72 -14.62
N GLY A 85 7.45 -6.90 -14.58
CA GLY A 85 7.74 -7.93 -13.59
C GLY A 85 9.21 -8.38 -13.61
N ASN A 86 9.83 -8.48 -14.77
CA ASN A 86 11.25 -8.80 -14.88
C ASN A 86 12.15 -7.68 -14.32
N ALA A 87 11.88 -6.43 -14.67
CA ALA A 87 12.59 -5.29 -14.10
C ALA A 87 12.46 -5.24 -12.57
N LEU A 88 11.25 -5.49 -12.03
CA LEU A 88 11.06 -5.58 -10.58
C LEU A 88 11.85 -6.72 -9.92
N ARG A 89 12.09 -7.85 -10.62
CA ARG A 89 12.97 -8.91 -10.12
C ARG A 89 14.42 -8.43 -10.02
N ASP A 90 14.89 -7.67 -11.02
CA ASP A 90 16.25 -7.14 -11.05
C ASP A 90 16.48 -6.08 -9.95
N TYR A 91 15.45 -5.30 -9.61
CA TYR A 91 15.50 -4.26 -8.58
C TYR A 91 14.97 -4.70 -7.21
N LYS A 92 14.64 -6.00 -7.02
CA LYS A 92 13.95 -6.47 -5.81
C LYS A 92 14.67 -6.12 -4.52
N ASP A 93 15.97 -6.37 -4.45
CA ASP A 93 16.77 -6.11 -3.24
C ASP A 93 16.84 -4.61 -2.92
N GLN A 94 17.09 -3.76 -3.91
CA GLN A 94 17.20 -2.32 -3.74
C GLN A 94 15.83 -1.70 -3.36
N LEU A 95 14.77 -2.07 -4.08
CA LEU A 95 13.44 -1.55 -3.82
C LEU A 95 12.89 -2.03 -2.47
N GLY A 96 13.12 -3.31 -2.11
CA GLY A 96 12.77 -3.85 -0.79
C GLY A 96 13.53 -3.15 0.34
N SER A 97 14.82 -2.83 0.12
CA SER A 97 15.60 -2.04 1.08
C SER A 97 15.07 -0.60 1.23
N LEU A 98 14.61 0.02 0.13
CA LEU A 98 13.99 1.34 0.19
C LEU A 98 12.67 1.31 0.95
N VAL A 99 11.84 0.30 0.73
CA VAL A 99 10.59 0.10 1.49
C VAL A 99 10.88 0.01 2.99
N SER A 100 11.88 -0.78 3.38
CA SER A 100 12.30 -0.90 4.78
C SER A 100 12.86 0.41 5.34
N LEU A 101 13.66 1.12 4.56
CA LEU A 101 14.26 2.40 4.96
C LEU A 101 13.22 3.51 5.18
N GLU A 102 12.21 3.59 4.31
CA GLU A 102 11.24 4.69 4.31
C GLU A 102 10.02 4.41 5.20
N MET A 103 9.55 3.15 5.24
CA MET A 103 8.35 2.77 5.97
C MET A 103 8.64 2.17 7.34
N GLY A 104 9.78 1.51 7.52
CA GLY A 104 10.18 0.90 8.80
C GLY A 104 9.88 -0.58 8.94
N LYS A 105 9.26 -1.25 7.97
CA LYS A 105 9.08 -2.71 8.01
C LYS A 105 10.40 -3.44 7.79
N ILE A 106 10.56 -4.63 8.36
CA ILE A 106 11.80 -5.41 8.26
C ILE A 106 12.13 -5.76 6.80
N LYS A 107 13.41 -5.98 6.52
CA LYS A 107 13.91 -6.25 5.16
C LYS A 107 13.16 -7.39 4.45
N GLN A 108 12.85 -8.46 5.19
CA GLN A 108 12.08 -9.59 4.64
C GLN A 108 10.67 -9.17 4.19
N GLU A 109 10.02 -8.27 4.92
CA GLU A 109 8.71 -7.73 4.55
C GLU A 109 8.82 -6.76 3.38
N GLY A 110 9.88 -5.94 3.33
CA GLY A 110 10.16 -5.06 2.19
C GLY A 110 10.38 -5.84 0.89
N ASP A 111 11.19 -6.89 0.95
CA ASP A 111 11.41 -7.80 -0.20
C ASP A 111 10.14 -8.58 -0.56
N GLY A 112 9.36 -8.97 0.43
CA GLY A 112 8.07 -9.63 0.25
C GLY A 112 7.08 -8.74 -0.49
N GLU A 113 7.06 -7.45 -0.19
CA GLU A 113 6.20 -6.50 -0.87
C GLU A 113 6.55 -6.33 -2.35
N VAL A 114 7.85 -6.29 -2.68
CA VAL A 114 8.30 -6.30 -4.09
C VAL A 114 7.98 -7.63 -4.75
N GLN A 115 8.05 -8.75 -4.01
CA GLN A 115 7.62 -10.05 -4.52
C GLN A 115 6.14 -10.04 -4.90
N GLU A 116 5.27 -9.44 -4.10
CA GLU A 116 3.85 -9.29 -4.44
C GLU A 116 3.65 -8.51 -5.75
N MET A 117 4.43 -7.45 -6.02
CA MET A 117 4.40 -6.76 -7.31
C MET A 117 4.74 -7.70 -8.47
N ILE A 118 5.75 -8.56 -8.28
CA ILE A 118 6.19 -9.54 -9.29
C ILE A 118 5.08 -10.58 -9.53
N ASP A 119 4.48 -11.10 -8.47
CA ASP A 119 3.44 -12.13 -8.54
C ASP A 119 2.18 -11.60 -9.24
N ILE A 120 1.79 -10.35 -8.95
CA ILE A 120 0.68 -9.69 -9.66
C ILE A 120 1.03 -9.41 -11.13
N ALA A 121 2.27 -9.07 -11.46
CA ALA A 121 2.67 -8.95 -12.86
C ALA A 121 2.50 -10.28 -13.59
N ASP A 122 2.96 -11.39 -13.01
CA ASP A 122 2.80 -12.74 -13.59
C ASP A 122 1.33 -13.15 -13.71
N PHE A 123 0.52 -12.88 -12.70
CA PHE A 123 -0.92 -13.10 -12.73
C PHE A 123 -1.58 -12.29 -13.85
N ALA A 124 -1.27 -11.00 -13.97
CA ALA A 124 -1.81 -10.12 -15.01
C ALA A 124 -1.45 -10.61 -16.42
N VAL A 125 -0.21 -11.09 -16.62
CA VAL A 125 0.21 -11.71 -17.88
C VAL A 125 -0.69 -12.87 -18.27
N GLY A 126 -0.99 -13.77 -17.34
CA GLY A 126 -1.93 -14.87 -17.54
C GLY A 126 -3.33 -14.37 -17.89
N GLN A 127 -3.84 -13.43 -17.10
CA GLN A 127 -5.17 -12.83 -17.29
C GLN A 127 -5.32 -12.10 -18.63
N SER A 128 -4.25 -11.53 -19.20
CA SER A 128 -4.29 -10.85 -20.49
C SER A 128 -4.80 -11.71 -21.64
N ARG A 129 -4.78 -13.04 -21.50
CA ARG A 129 -5.30 -14.02 -22.46
C ARG A 129 -6.66 -14.60 -22.06
N MET A 130 -7.22 -14.17 -20.93
CA MET A 130 -8.45 -14.70 -20.35
C MET A 130 -9.57 -13.63 -20.27
N LEU A 131 -9.43 -12.50 -20.98
CA LEU A 131 -10.43 -11.43 -21.02
C LEU A 131 -11.54 -11.75 -22.03
N TYR A 132 -12.14 -12.94 -21.92
CA TYR A 132 -13.23 -13.37 -22.78
C TYR A 132 -14.60 -13.19 -22.08
N GLY A 133 -15.62 -12.91 -22.89
CA GLY A 133 -17.01 -12.84 -22.46
C GLY A 133 -17.80 -14.08 -22.87
N LYS A 134 -19.07 -14.12 -22.50
CA LYS A 134 -20.01 -15.19 -22.84
C LYS A 134 -20.64 -14.94 -24.19
N THR A 135 -20.94 -16.03 -24.92
CA THR A 135 -21.80 -16.01 -26.11
C THR A 135 -23.13 -16.65 -25.75
N MET A 136 -24.23 -15.98 -26.12
CA MET A 136 -25.60 -16.40 -25.76
C MET A 136 -26.48 -16.48 -27.00
N HIS A 137 -27.50 -17.32 -26.95
CA HIS A 137 -28.55 -17.33 -28.00
C HIS A 137 -29.48 -16.14 -27.80
N SER A 138 -29.95 -15.58 -28.95
CA SER A 138 -30.99 -14.55 -28.97
C SER A 138 -32.37 -15.19 -29.15
N GLU A 139 -33.39 -14.62 -28.53
CA GLU A 139 -34.80 -14.91 -28.81
C GLU A 139 -35.27 -14.36 -30.19
N ARG A 140 -34.48 -13.48 -30.81
CA ARG A 140 -34.82 -12.82 -32.08
C ARG A 140 -34.11 -13.51 -33.24
N PRO A 141 -34.81 -13.77 -34.37
CA PRO A 141 -34.15 -14.28 -35.58
C PRO A 141 -33.04 -13.35 -36.04
N GLU A 142 -31.97 -13.91 -36.61
CA GLU A 142 -30.84 -13.19 -37.19
C GLU A 142 -30.07 -12.28 -36.21
N HIS A 143 -30.22 -12.48 -34.90
CA HIS A 143 -29.50 -11.74 -33.86
C HIS A 143 -28.44 -12.62 -33.21
N ARG A 144 -27.29 -12.00 -32.92
CA ARG A 144 -26.20 -12.58 -32.11
C ARG A 144 -26.02 -11.78 -30.82
N MET A 145 -25.86 -12.47 -29.70
CA MET A 145 -25.59 -11.86 -28.40
C MET A 145 -24.26 -12.37 -27.86
N TYR A 146 -23.42 -11.48 -27.37
CA TYR A 146 -22.17 -11.78 -26.71
C TYR A 146 -21.75 -10.66 -25.76
N GLU A 147 -20.96 -10.99 -24.74
CA GLU A 147 -20.29 -10.05 -23.87
C GLU A 147 -18.90 -9.74 -24.41
N GLN A 148 -18.47 -8.51 -24.27
CA GLN A 148 -17.11 -8.09 -24.54
C GLN A 148 -16.68 -7.05 -23.50
N TRP A 149 -15.48 -7.24 -22.95
CA TRP A 149 -14.91 -6.31 -21.98
C TRP A 149 -14.12 -5.22 -22.70
N HIS A 150 -14.41 -3.96 -22.35
CA HIS A 150 -13.74 -2.80 -22.91
C HIS A 150 -13.01 -2.01 -21.81
N PRO A 151 -11.87 -1.36 -22.15
CA PRO A 151 -11.23 -0.40 -21.24
C PRO A 151 -12.17 0.73 -20.87
N ILE A 152 -12.06 1.23 -19.65
CA ILE A 152 -12.97 2.25 -19.10
C ILE A 152 -12.35 3.65 -19.04
N GLY A 153 -11.03 3.78 -19.15
CA GLY A 153 -10.32 5.05 -19.05
C GLY A 153 -9.17 5.05 -18.06
N PRO A 154 -8.68 6.23 -17.66
CA PRO A 154 -7.73 6.35 -16.57
C PRO A 154 -8.31 5.82 -15.25
N VAL A 155 -7.50 5.08 -14.49
CA VAL A 155 -7.83 4.58 -13.16
C VAL A 155 -7.00 5.34 -12.13
N GLY A 156 -7.65 5.98 -11.17
CA GLY A 156 -6.97 6.59 -10.03
C GLY A 156 -6.62 5.53 -8.99
N VAL A 157 -5.35 5.43 -8.60
CA VAL A 157 -4.89 4.55 -7.54
C VAL A 157 -4.34 5.40 -6.39
N ILE A 158 -5.01 5.35 -5.24
CA ILE A 158 -4.58 6.03 -4.01
C ILE A 158 -4.12 4.95 -3.05
N SER A 159 -2.84 4.93 -2.72
CA SER A 159 -2.23 3.91 -1.85
C SER A 159 -1.86 4.46 -0.47
N ALA A 160 -1.85 3.56 0.53
CA ALA A 160 -1.48 3.85 1.90
C ALA A 160 0.04 3.69 2.12
N PHE A 161 0.52 4.16 3.28
CA PHE A 161 1.94 4.18 3.62
C PHE A 161 2.51 2.79 3.94
N ASN A 162 1.68 1.91 4.47
CA ASN A 162 2.10 0.63 5.03
C ASN A 162 2.45 -0.44 3.97
N PHE A 163 1.94 -0.27 2.75
CA PHE A 163 2.30 -1.06 1.56
C PHE A 163 2.57 -0.10 0.39
N PRO A 164 3.71 0.63 0.44
CA PRO A 164 3.98 1.75 -0.45
C PRO A 164 4.14 1.37 -1.93
N VAL A 165 4.39 0.11 -2.27
CA VAL A 165 4.61 -0.32 -3.66
C VAL A 165 3.64 -1.41 -4.12
N ALA A 166 3.35 -2.44 -3.29
CA ALA A 166 2.52 -3.58 -3.69
C ALA A 166 1.09 -3.17 -4.05
N VAL A 167 0.43 -2.38 -3.21
CA VAL A 167 -0.97 -1.97 -3.40
C VAL A 167 -1.19 -1.26 -4.74
N TRP A 168 -0.23 -0.43 -5.17
CA TRP A 168 -0.31 0.18 -6.50
C TRP A 168 -0.28 -0.89 -7.59
N SER A 169 0.64 -1.84 -7.51
CA SER A 169 0.83 -2.87 -8.55
C SER A 169 -0.38 -3.78 -8.71
N TRP A 170 -1.08 -4.13 -7.61
CA TRP A 170 -2.29 -4.95 -7.66
C TRP A 170 -3.34 -4.34 -8.59
N ASN A 171 -3.47 -3.02 -8.57
CA ASN A 171 -4.41 -2.29 -9.40
C ASN A 171 -3.84 -1.95 -10.78
N ALA A 172 -2.60 -1.43 -10.83
CA ALA A 172 -2.02 -0.88 -12.05
C ALA A 172 -1.75 -1.93 -13.12
N PHE A 173 -1.21 -3.10 -12.76
CA PHE A 173 -0.92 -4.14 -13.75
C PHE A 173 -2.19 -4.80 -14.30
N ILE A 174 -3.21 -4.99 -13.45
CA ILE A 174 -4.52 -5.46 -13.91
C ILE A 174 -5.18 -4.41 -14.80
N ALA A 175 -5.17 -3.14 -14.40
CA ALA A 175 -5.70 -2.05 -15.23
C ALA A 175 -4.99 -1.98 -16.60
N ALA A 176 -3.65 -2.12 -16.60
CA ALA A 176 -2.85 -2.09 -17.82
C ALA A 176 -3.24 -3.19 -18.81
N ILE A 177 -3.35 -4.46 -18.37
CA ILE A 177 -3.74 -5.56 -19.28
C ILE A 177 -5.19 -5.42 -19.77
N CYS A 178 -6.06 -4.76 -19.01
CA CYS A 178 -7.40 -4.40 -19.40
C CYS A 178 -7.44 -3.21 -20.40
N GLY A 179 -6.31 -2.56 -20.69
CA GLY A 179 -6.20 -1.45 -21.63
C GLY A 179 -6.47 -0.08 -21.03
N ASN A 180 -6.43 0.04 -19.71
CA ASN A 180 -6.56 1.29 -18.96
C ASN A 180 -5.19 1.89 -18.68
N THR A 181 -5.15 3.20 -18.42
CA THR A 181 -4.00 3.88 -17.82
C THR A 181 -4.22 4.07 -16.33
N THR A 182 -3.18 4.38 -15.56
CA THR A 182 -3.31 4.65 -14.13
C THR A 182 -2.65 5.97 -13.73
N ILE A 183 -3.29 6.65 -12.79
CA ILE A 183 -2.75 7.83 -12.10
C ILE A 183 -2.57 7.45 -10.65
N TRP A 184 -1.33 7.36 -10.20
CA TRP A 184 -0.99 6.97 -8.84
C TRP A 184 -0.81 8.18 -7.94
N LYS A 185 -1.57 8.21 -6.85
CA LYS A 185 -1.35 9.12 -5.72
C LYS A 185 -0.93 8.30 -4.50
N PRO A 186 0.38 8.21 -4.21
CA PRO A 186 0.88 7.49 -3.03
C PRO A 186 0.62 8.27 -1.74
N SER A 187 0.86 7.61 -0.61
CA SER A 187 0.93 8.29 0.69
C SER A 187 2.08 9.30 0.72
N SER A 188 1.83 10.45 1.38
CA SER A 188 2.87 11.46 1.62
C SER A 188 3.92 11.02 2.65
N GLN A 189 3.69 9.92 3.34
CA GLN A 189 4.63 9.37 4.34
C GLN A 189 5.71 8.49 3.70
N THR A 190 5.45 7.95 2.50
CA THR A 190 6.36 7.05 1.77
C THR A 190 6.44 7.41 0.29
N PRO A 191 6.81 8.66 -0.07
CA PRO A 191 6.80 9.12 -1.45
C PRO A 191 7.96 8.59 -2.29
N LEU A 192 9.10 8.25 -1.69
CA LEU A 192 10.30 7.85 -2.42
C LEU A 192 10.14 6.46 -3.05
N CYS A 193 9.45 5.56 -2.38
CA CYS A 193 9.08 4.26 -2.94
C CYS A 193 8.32 4.40 -4.26
N ALA A 194 7.38 5.34 -4.34
CA ALA A 194 6.61 5.59 -5.55
C ALA A 194 7.47 6.19 -6.68
N ILE A 195 8.41 7.08 -6.34
CA ILE A 195 9.36 7.65 -7.30
C ILE A 195 10.25 6.55 -7.89
N ALA A 196 10.80 5.65 -7.06
CA ALA A 196 11.61 4.53 -7.52
C ALA A 196 10.83 3.63 -8.49
N VAL A 197 9.61 3.25 -8.13
CA VAL A 197 8.74 2.43 -8.99
C VAL A 197 8.44 3.15 -10.31
N GLN A 198 8.16 4.46 -10.28
CA GLN A 198 7.91 5.24 -11.49
C GLN A 198 9.15 5.27 -12.41
N HIS A 199 10.37 5.39 -11.86
CA HIS A 199 11.60 5.32 -12.65
C HIS A 199 11.77 3.95 -13.32
N ILE A 200 11.58 2.85 -12.59
CA ILE A 200 11.66 1.48 -13.12
C ILE A 200 10.63 1.29 -14.25
N CYS A 201 9.38 1.71 -14.03
CA CYS A 201 8.33 1.63 -15.05
C CYS A 201 8.65 2.47 -16.29
N ASN A 202 9.13 3.69 -16.11
CA ASN A 202 9.49 4.58 -17.21
C ASN A 202 10.61 4.01 -18.09
N GLU A 203 11.60 3.37 -17.49
CA GLU A 203 12.67 2.70 -18.23
C GLU A 203 12.11 1.60 -19.13
N VAL A 204 11.26 0.73 -18.59
CA VAL A 204 10.62 -0.33 -19.36
C VAL A 204 9.72 0.23 -20.47
N LEU A 205 8.93 1.25 -20.18
CA LEU A 205 8.07 1.91 -21.18
C LEU A 205 8.92 2.50 -22.31
N LYS A 206 10.00 3.22 -21.99
CA LYS A 206 10.91 3.84 -22.96
C LYS A 206 11.58 2.80 -23.85
N LEU A 207 12.11 1.72 -23.29
CA LEU A 207 12.77 0.63 -24.04
C LEU A 207 11.81 -0.11 -24.99
N ASN A 208 10.50 0.09 -24.85
CA ASN A 208 9.48 -0.59 -25.67
C ASN A 208 8.63 0.38 -26.50
N ASP A 209 9.02 1.64 -26.61
CA ASP A 209 8.25 2.68 -27.32
C ASP A 209 6.77 2.71 -26.89
N ALA A 210 6.50 2.40 -25.62
CA ALA A 210 5.15 2.32 -25.09
C ALA A 210 4.68 3.69 -24.56
N PRO A 211 3.37 4.01 -24.67
CA PRO A 211 2.84 5.26 -24.11
C PRO A 211 2.94 5.30 -22.59
N GLY A 212 2.83 6.49 -22.01
CA GLY A 212 2.89 6.73 -20.56
C GLY A 212 1.65 6.21 -19.82
N ILE A 213 1.49 4.88 -19.75
CA ILE A 213 0.32 4.24 -19.13
C ILE A 213 0.31 4.33 -17.60
N PHE A 214 1.44 4.63 -16.99
CA PHE A 214 1.60 4.82 -15.55
C PHE A 214 2.04 6.25 -15.28
N SER A 215 1.20 6.99 -14.56
CA SER A 215 1.46 8.36 -14.15
C SER A 215 1.50 8.48 -12.63
N LEU A 216 2.29 9.42 -12.12
CA LEU A 216 2.50 9.68 -10.70
C LEU A 216 2.11 11.10 -10.36
N VAL A 217 1.41 11.29 -9.22
CA VAL A 217 1.13 12.60 -8.64
C VAL A 217 1.26 12.54 -7.11
N ILE A 218 2.32 13.15 -6.57
CA ILE A 218 2.62 13.19 -5.13
C ILE A 218 2.20 14.54 -4.56
N GLY A 219 1.29 14.53 -3.60
CA GLY A 219 0.83 15.74 -2.94
C GLY A 219 -0.25 15.46 -1.90
N GLY A 220 -0.72 16.52 -1.25
CA GLY A 220 -1.67 16.44 -0.15
C GLY A 220 -3.01 15.80 -0.53
N GLY A 221 -3.60 15.07 0.42
CA GLY A 221 -4.91 14.45 0.24
C GLY A 221 -6.03 15.45 -0.06
N SER A 222 -6.00 16.62 0.60
CA SER A 222 -6.96 17.71 0.41
C SER A 222 -6.72 18.58 -0.83
N THR A 223 -5.65 18.35 -1.56
CA THR A 223 -5.28 19.08 -2.79
C THR A 223 -5.40 18.14 -3.99
N VAL A 224 -4.28 17.59 -4.46
CA VAL A 224 -4.28 16.69 -5.63
C VAL A 224 -5.07 15.40 -5.40
N GLY A 225 -5.13 14.90 -4.15
CA GLY A 225 -5.95 13.74 -3.82
C GLY A 225 -7.44 14.00 -4.02
N GLU A 226 -7.94 15.10 -3.47
CA GLU A 226 -9.34 15.52 -3.64
C GLU A 226 -9.66 15.83 -5.11
N THR A 227 -8.73 16.50 -5.82
CA THR A 227 -8.89 16.76 -7.26
C THR A 227 -9.02 15.47 -8.08
N LEU A 228 -8.18 14.46 -7.79
CA LEU A 228 -8.27 13.14 -8.44
C LEU A 228 -9.61 12.44 -8.16
N VAL A 229 -10.09 12.49 -6.92
CA VAL A 229 -11.36 11.84 -6.52
C VAL A 229 -12.57 12.52 -7.18
N GLN A 230 -12.54 13.84 -7.36
CA GLN A 230 -13.61 14.62 -7.97
C GLN A 230 -13.62 14.56 -9.50
N ASP A 231 -12.51 14.17 -10.15
CA ASP A 231 -12.37 14.24 -11.61
C ASP A 231 -13.26 13.20 -12.32
N LYS A 232 -14.21 13.69 -13.13
CA LYS A 232 -15.13 12.86 -13.90
C LYS A 232 -14.44 12.09 -15.04
N GLN A 233 -13.22 12.48 -15.43
CA GLN A 233 -12.43 11.81 -16.45
C GLN A 233 -11.76 10.53 -15.90
N VAL A 234 -11.81 10.31 -14.60
CA VAL A 234 -11.29 9.13 -13.91
C VAL A 234 -12.47 8.26 -13.47
N PRO A 235 -12.94 7.31 -14.27
CA PRO A 235 -14.17 6.55 -14.02
C PRO A 235 -14.09 5.59 -12.82
N LEU A 236 -12.87 5.19 -12.42
CA LEU A 236 -12.63 4.28 -11.31
C LEU A 236 -11.54 4.83 -10.40
N ILE A 237 -11.82 4.86 -9.10
CA ILE A 237 -10.84 5.11 -8.04
C ILE A 237 -10.65 3.85 -7.21
N SER A 238 -9.42 3.33 -7.17
CA SER A 238 -9.00 2.36 -6.17
C SER A 238 -8.34 3.10 -5.02
N PHE A 239 -8.92 3.00 -3.84
CA PHE A 239 -8.48 3.68 -2.63
C PHE A 239 -8.11 2.66 -1.56
N THR A 240 -6.89 2.77 -1.03
CA THR A 240 -6.45 2.04 0.17
C THR A 240 -6.09 3.05 1.26
N GLY A 241 -6.72 2.91 2.43
CA GLY A 241 -6.51 3.81 3.56
C GLY A 241 -7.54 3.67 4.66
N SER A 242 -7.69 4.69 5.50
CA SER A 242 -8.63 4.63 6.63
C SER A 242 -10.09 4.54 6.19
N THR A 243 -10.90 3.83 6.97
CA THR A 243 -12.35 3.71 6.75
C THR A 243 -13.05 5.06 6.64
N ARG A 244 -12.62 6.05 7.43
CA ARG A 244 -13.17 7.42 7.38
C ARG A 244 -12.95 8.09 6.03
N LEU A 245 -11.74 8.00 5.49
CA LEU A 245 -11.42 8.58 4.17
C LEU A 245 -12.03 7.76 3.03
N GLY A 246 -12.08 6.43 3.15
CA GLY A 246 -12.75 5.57 2.18
C GLY A 246 -14.24 5.89 2.02
N ARG A 247 -14.93 6.20 3.12
CA ARG A 247 -16.32 6.69 3.09
C ARG A 247 -16.43 7.97 2.27
N HIS A 248 -15.60 8.97 2.55
CA HIS A 248 -15.56 10.23 1.79
C HIS A 248 -15.32 9.99 0.29
N VAL A 249 -14.29 9.20 -0.04
CA VAL A 249 -13.96 8.84 -1.44
C VAL A 249 -15.18 8.20 -2.12
N ASN A 250 -15.83 7.24 -1.45
CA ASN A 250 -17.01 6.59 -2.01
C ASN A 250 -18.17 7.56 -2.26
N GLU A 251 -18.45 8.45 -1.32
CA GLU A 251 -19.50 9.47 -1.45
C GLU A 251 -19.25 10.39 -2.63
N VAL A 252 -18.02 10.92 -2.77
CA VAL A 252 -17.64 11.82 -3.86
C VAL A 252 -17.68 11.11 -5.21
N VAL A 253 -17.08 9.94 -5.32
CA VAL A 253 -17.01 9.18 -6.58
C VAL A 253 -18.41 8.72 -7.01
N SER A 254 -19.23 8.23 -6.09
CA SER A 254 -20.60 7.79 -6.39
C SER A 254 -21.49 8.97 -6.82
N SER A 255 -21.30 10.17 -6.25
CA SER A 255 -22.08 11.37 -6.64
C SER A 255 -21.89 11.77 -8.10
N ARG A 256 -20.76 11.35 -8.71
CA ARG A 256 -20.46 11.59 -10.15
C ARG A 256 -20.62 10.34 -11.02
N PHE A 257 -21.27 9.27 -10.51
CA PHE A 257 -21.47 7.98 -11.15
C PHE A 257 -20.16 7.23 -11.48
N GLY A 258 -19.06 7.52 -10.80
CA GLY A 258 -17.84 6.76 -10.85
C GLY A 258 -17.93 5.47 -10.03
N LYS A 259 -16.91 4.62 -10.13
CA LYS A 259 -16.80 3.37 -9.38
C LYS A 259 -15.65 3.46 -8.38
N THR A 260 -15.76 2.73 -7.28
CA THR A 260 -14.71 2.61 -6.27
C THR A 260 -14.34 1.15 -6.02
N ILE A 261 -13.05 0.91 -5.77
CA ILE A 261 -12.54 -0.26 -5.08
C ILE A 261 -11.96 0.26 -3.78
N LEU A 262 -12.43 -0.25 -2.64
CA LEU A 262 -12.07 0.28 -1.32
C LEU A 262 -11.41 -0.82 -0.50
N GLU A 263 -10.13 -0.64 -0.21
CA GLU A 263 -9.35 -1.44 0.73
C GLU A 263 -9.13 -0.59 1.98
N LEU A 264 -9.80 -0.97 3.05
CA LEU A 264 -9.93 -0.14 4.26
C LEU A 264 -9.30 -0.82 5.46
N GLY A 265 -9.39 -0.18 6.62
CA GLY A 265 -8.92 -0.72 7.87
C GLY A 265 -9.66 -1.98 8.31
N GLY A 266 -9.09 -2.66 9.28
CA GLY A 266 -9.63 -3.88 9.85
C GLY A 266 -9.39 -3.97 11.35
N ASN A 267 -10.24 -4.75 12.02
CA ASN A 267 -10.10 -5.07 13.45
C ASN A 267 -10.13 -6.59 13.62
N ASN A 268 -9.12 -7.25 13.05
CA ASN A 268 -9.08 -8.68 12.86
C ASN A 268 -8.92 -9.43 14.19
N CYS A 269 -9.53 -10.59 14.28
CA CYS A 269 -9.44 -11.43 15.47
C CYS A 269 -9.02 -12.86 15.13
N ILE A 270 -8.36 -13.50 16.11
CA ILE A 270 -8.16 -14.94 16.16
C ILE A 270 -9.04 -15.47 17.29
N ILE A 271 -9.86 -16.48 17.00
CA ILE A 271 -10.69 -17.17 17.99
C ILE A 271 -9.97 -18.46 18.36
N VAL A 272 -9.71 -18.65 19.65
CA VAL A 272 -8.98 -19.81 20.17
C VAL A 272 -9.89 -20.59 21.12
N ASP A 273 -10.26 -21.75 20.69
CA ASP A 273 -11.08 -22.70 21.44
C ASP A 273 -10.17 -23.68 22.21
N GLN A 274 -10.74 -24.42 23.14
CA GLN A 274 -10.01 -25.33 24.01
C GLN A 274 -9.30 -26.49 23.31
N THR A 275 -9.66 -26.76 22.05
CA THR A 275 -9.06 -27.83 21.24
C THR A 275 -7.96 -27.34 20.30
N ALA A 276 -7.65 -26.04 20.34
CA ALA A 276 -6.69 -25.41 19.44
C ALA A 276 -5.26 -25.91 19.68
N ASP A 277 -4.51 -26.13 18.61
CA ASP A 277 -3.08 -26.46 18.68
C ASP A 277 -2.26 -25.20 19.00
N MET A 278 -1.73 -25.14 20.22
CA MET A 278 -0.96 -23.98 20.71
C MET A 278 0.35 -23.76 19.95
N ASP A 279 0.94 -24.79 19.36
CA ASP A 279 2.17 -24.69 18.57
C ASP A 279 1.93 -24.03 17.21
N ILE A 280 0.69 -24.02 16.74
CA ILE A 280 0.23 -23.26 15.56
C ILE A 280 -0.28 -21.87 15.96
N VAL A 281 -1.09 -21.80 17.02
CA VAL A 281 -1.78 -20.57 17.43
C VAL A 281 -0.81 -19.49 17.88
N VAL A 282 0.20 -19.82 18.72
CA VAL A 282 1.12 -18.82 19.27
C VAL A 282 1.94 -18.15 18.17
N PRO A 283 2.61 -18.86 17.26
CA PRO A 283 3.31 -18.20 16.13
C PRO A 283 2.37 -17.39 15.24
N ALA A 284 1.15 -17.87 14.98
CA ALA A 284 0.18 -17.14 14.17
C ALA A 284 -0.24 -15.80 14.79
N ILE A 285 -0.50 -15.78 16.11
CA ILE A 285 -0.82 -14.54 16.83
C ILE A 285 0.37 -13.59 16.81
N VAL A 286 1.57 -14.06 17.14
CA VAL A 286 2.77 -13.22 17.19
C VAL A 286 3.06 -12.61 15.81
N PHE A 287 3.10 -13.42 14.78
CA PHE A 287 3.32 -12.96 13.40
C PHE A 287 2.24 -11.96 12.96
N GLY A 288 0.96 -12.29 13.20
CA GLY A 288 -0.16 -11.44 12.80
C GLY A 288 -0.23 -10.11 13.55
N ALA A 289 0.23 -10.06 14.81
CA ALA A 289 0.18 -8.85 15.63
C ALA A 289 1.44 -7.98 15.50
N VAL A 290 2.63 -8.59 15.43
CA VAL A 290 3.92 -7.88 15.45
C VAL A 290 4.40 -7.49 14.05
N GLY A 291 3.99 -8.24 13.02
CA GLY A 291 4.37 -7.96 11.63
C GLY A 291 4.07 -6.52 11.23
N THR A 292 5.03 -5.86 10.57
CA THR A 292 5.00 -4.42 10.22
C THR A 292 4.70 -3.53 11.44
N ALA A 293 5.12 -3.93 12.64
CA ALA A 293 4.81 -3.26 13.92
C ALA A 293 3.29 -3.04 14.14
N GLY A 294 2.44 -3.99 13.70
CA GLY A 294 0.98 -3.89 13.82
C GLY A 294 0.29 -2.96 12.83
N GLN A 295 1.01 -2.37 11.88
CA GLN A 295 0.49 -1.35 10.95
C GLN A 295 -0.08 -1.95 9.65
N ARG A 296 -0.76 -3.09 9.73
CA ARG A 296 -1.46 -3.70 8.58
C ARG A 296 -2.97 -3.68 8.78
N CYS A 297 -3.72 -3.53 7.69
CA CYS A 297 -5.17 -3.74 7.70
C CYS A 297 -5.54 -5.17 8.16
N THR A 298 -4.62 -6.12 8.00
CA THR A 298 -4.76 -7.54 8.39
C THR A 298 -4.14 -7.87 9.74
N SER A 299 -3.56 -6.91 10.48
CA SER A 299 -2.95 -7.18 11.81
C SER A 299 -3.94 -7.85 12.75
N THR A 300 -3.49 -8.85 13.49
CA THR A 300 -4.25 -9.45 14.58
C THR A 300 -4.32 -8.46 15.73
N ARG A 301 -5.49 -7.88 15.94
CA ARG A 301 -5.72 -6.86 16.99
C ARG A 301 -6.40 -7.43 18.20
N ARG A 302 -7.17 -8.50 18.01
CA ARG A 302 -7.95 -9.15 19.08
C ARG A 302 -7.70 -10.65 19.07
N VAL A 303 -7.61 -11.23 20.26
CA VAL A 303 -7.63 -12.68 20.46
C VAL A 303 -8.78 -12.99 21.38
N ILE A 304 -9.74 -13.77 20.92
CA ILE A 304 -10.89 -14.21 21.71
C ILE A 304 -10.61 -15.63 22.15
N ILE A 305 -10.41 -15.81 23.45
CA ILE A 305 -9.85 -17.03 24.02
C ILE A 305 -10.88 -17.73 24.91
N HIS A 306 -11.04 -19.05 24.74
CA HIS A 306 -11.84 -19.87 25.64
C HIS A 306 -11.21 -19.85 27.06
N GLU A 307 -12.05 -19.78 28.09
CA GLU A 307 -11.60 -19.62 29.48
C GLU A 307 -10.62 -20.72 29.96
N ASP A 308 -10.83 -21.97 29.53
CA ASP A 308 -10.00 -23.12 29.92
C ASP A 308 -8.54 -23.02 29.44
N VAL A 309 -8.27 -22.25 28.37
CA VAL A 309 -6.93 -22.12 27.78
C VAL A 309 -6.36 -20.69 27.88
N PHE A 310 -7.08 -19.80 28.55
CA PHE A 310 -6.70 -18.37 28.64
C PHE A 310 -5.32 -18.17 29.28
N ASP A 311 -5.09 -18.77 30.45
CA ASP A 311 -3.83 -18.59 31.18
C ASP A 311 -2.65 -19.23 30.44
N GLU A 312 -2.83 -20.42 29.88
CA GLU A 312 -1.80 -21.12 29.11
C GLU A 312 -1.40 -20.30 27.89
N LEU A 313 -2.38 -19.91 27.07
CA LEU A 313 -2.13 -19.16 25.83
C LEU A 313 -1.51 -17.81 26.12
N THR A 314 -2.02 -17.06 27.09
CA THR A 314 -1.50 -15.74 27.47
C THR A 314 -0.04 -15.84 27.90
N ASN A 315 0.32 -16.81 28.74
CA ASN A 315 1.70 -17.00 29.17
C ASN A 315 2.63 -17.38 28.01
N ARG A 316 2.17 -18.19 27.06
CA ARG A 316 2.93 -18.56 25.86
C ARG A 316 3.14 -17.35 24.95
N ILE A 317 2.11 -16.52 24.70
CA ILE A 317 2.24 -15.30 23.90
C ILE A 317 3.20 -14.31 24.56
N ILE A 318 3.10 -14.07 25.87
CA ILE A 318 4.03 -13.21 26.62
C ILE A 318 5.47 -13.71 26.47
N SER A 319 5.68 -15.02 26.57
CA SER A 319 7.00 -15.62 26.43
C SER A 319 7.56 -15.45 25.01
N ALA A 320 6.73 -15.50 24.00
CA ALA A 320 7.10 -15.25 22.60
C ALA A 320 7.39 -13.75 22.36
N TYR A 321 6.57 -12.84 22.88
CA TYR A 321 6.77 -11.39 22.75
C TYR A 321 8.12 -10.93 23.37
N LYS A 322 8.56 -11.52 24.46
CA LYS A 322 9.87 -11.26 25.07
C LYS A 322 11.06 -11.59 24.16
N GLN A 323 10.85 -12.41 23.14
CA GLN A 323 11.88 -12.81 22.18
C GLN A 323 11.88 -11.96 20.91
N VAL A 324 10.91 -11.06 20.76
CA VAL A 324 10.84 -10.17 19.59
C VAL A 324 12.01 -9.19 19.63
N GLN A 325 12.91 -9.31 18.65
CA GLN A 325 14.02 -8.40 18.48
C GLN A 325 13.51 -7.12 17.78
N ILE A 326 13.46 -6.02 18.55
CA ILE A 326 13.04 -4.70 18.06
C ILE A 326 14.30 -3.92 17.68
N GLY A 327 14.34 -3.35 16.47
CA GLY A 327 15.52 -2.62 16.02
C GLY A 327 15.44 -2.11 14.58
N ASP A 328 16.59 -1.68 14.05
CA ASP A 328 16.69 -1.21 12.69
C ASP A 328 16.24 -2.33 11.71
N PRO A 329 15.24 -2.05 10.84
CA PRO A 329 14.65 -3.04 9.95
C PRO A 329 15.60 -3.58 8.88
N LEU A 330 16.72 -2.90 8.62
CA LEU A 330 17.77 -3.33 7.69
C LEU A 330 18.84 -4.22 8.33
N ILE A 331 18.81 -4.39 9.66
CA ILE A 331 19.74 -5.28 10.37
C ILE A 331 19.16 -6.69 10.41
N ASP A 332 19.97 -7.65 10.01
CA ASP A 332 19.61 -9.07 10.05
C ASP A 332 19.28 -9.53 11.48
N GLY A 333 18.21 -10.33 11.60
CA GLY A 333 17.68 -10.79 12.89
C GLY A 333 16.68 -9.84 13.57
N THR A 334 16.46 -8.63 13.04
CA THR A 334 15.36 -7.78 13.50
C THR A 334 14.02 -8.41 13.11
N LEU A 335 13.10 -8.52 14.09
CA LEU A 335 11.77 -9.09 13.91
C LEU A 335 10.67 -8.03 13.90
N MET A 336 10.91 -6.86 14.47
CA MET A 336 9.99 -5.74 14.47
C MET A 336 10.76 -4.42 14.30
N GLY A 337 10.41 -3.68 13.26
CA GLY A 337 10.91 -2.33 13.02
C GLY A 337 10.13 -1.26 13.78
N PRO A 338 10.41 0.04 13.51
CA PRO A 338 9.69 1.16 14.12
C PRO A 338 8.28 1.34 13.53
N LEU A 339 7.47 2.13 14.21
CA LEU A 339 6.29 2.77 13.63
C LEU A 339 6.72 3.81 12.58
N VAL A 340 5.85 4.13 11.63
CA VAL A 340 6.17 5.01 10.49
C VAL A 340 6.57 6.42 10.92
N ASN A 341 6.06 6.92 12.04
CA ASN A 341 6.37 8.26 12.57
C ASN A 341 5.95 8.41 14.05
N LYS A 342 6.23 9.59 14.61
CA LYS A 342 5.90 9.92 16.01
C LYS A 342 4.41 10.01 16.29
N ASN A 343 3.57 10.40 15.31
CA ASN A 343 2.12 10.43 15.53
C ASN A 343 1.57 9.02 15.79
N ALA A 344 2.12 8.01 15.11
CA ALA A 344 1.73 6.62 15.39
C ALA A 344 2.15 6.16 16.80
N ILE A 345 3.26 6.68 17.35
CA ILE A 345 3.62 6.46 18.76
C ILE A 345 2.56 7.08 19.70
N ASP A 346 2.16 8.33 19.43
CA ASP A 346 1.15 9.02 20.24
C ASP A 346 -0.18 8.27 20.20
N ASP A 347 -0.58 7.77 19.04
CA ASP A 347 -1.79 6.94 18.86
C ASP A 347 -1.69 5.64 19.66
N HIS A 348 -0.52 4.96 19.65
CA HIS A 348 -0.27 3.76 20.41
C HIS A 348 -0.46 3.98 21.93
N PHE A 349 0.21 4.99 22.50
CA PHE A 349 0.09 5.27 23.91
C PHE A 349 -1.30 5.82 24.32
N SER A 350 -1.94 6.57 23.43
CA SER A 350 -3.31 7.02 23.65
C SER A 350 -4.28 5.82 23.71
N ALA A 351 -4.10 4.82 22.85
CA ALA A 351 -4.91 3.61 22.87
C ALA A 351 -4.72 2.79 24.16
N ILE A 352 -3.47 2.61 24.61
CA ILE A 352 -3.17 1.93 25.88
C ILE A 352 -3.84 2.67 27.05
N LYS A 353 -3.70 4.00 27.09
CA LYS A 353 -4.32 4.82 28.13
C LYS A 353 -5.85 4.70 28.11
N ARG A 354 -6.50 4.80 26.96
CA ARG A 354 -7.95 4.65 26.83
C ARG A 354 -8.41 3.27 27.31
N ALA A 355 -7.68 2.20 26.97
CA ALA A 355 -8.01 0.86 27.41
C ALA A 355 -7.87 0.70 28.93
N THR A 356 -6.80 1.24 29.54
CA THR A 356 -6.58 1.17 30.99
C THR A 356 -7.55 2.05 31.78
N ASP A 357 -7.93 3.23 31.26
CA ASP A 357 -8.94 4.10 31.86
C ASP A 357 -10.34 3.42 31.90
N HIS A 358 -10.62 2.48 30.99
CA HIS A 358 -11.82 1.63 30.99
C HIS A 358 -11.73 0.40 31.89
N GLY A 359 -10.59 0.19 32.55
CA GLY A 359 -10.35 -0.96 33.42
C GLY A 359 -9.56 -2.11 32.78
N GLY A 360 -9.04 -1.91 31.58
CA GLY A 360 -8.16 -2.86 30.90
C GLY A 360 -6.86 -3.09 31.67
N LYS A 361 -6.38 -4.33 31.63
CA LYS A 361 -5.16 -4.73 32.33
C LYS A 361 -4.04 -5.02 31.35
N VAL A 362 -2.96 -4.25 31.42
CA VAL A 362 -1.75 -4.53 30.64
C VAL A 362 -1.10 -5.80 31.19
N LEU A 363 -1.04 -6.83 30.37
CA LEU A 363 -0.42 -8.12 30.71
C LEU A 363 1.05 -8.18 30.32
N TYR A 364 1.42 -7.45 29.25
CA TYR A 364 2.80 -7.34 28.77
C TYR A 364 2.99 -6.05 27.97
N GLY A 365 4.20 -5.51 28.01
CA GLY A 365 4.64 -4.44 27.12
C GLY A 365 4.01 -3.08 27.37
N GLY A 366 3.99 -2.27 26.31
CA GLY A 366 3.45 -0.91 26.37
C GLY A 366 4.40 0.11 26.99
N SER A 367 5.68 -0.23 27.13
CA SER A 367 6.73 0.68 27.59
C SER A 367 7.23 1.56 26.45
N ASP A 368 7.62 2.80 26.78
CA ASP A 368 8.29 3.70 25.87
C ASP A 368 9.74 3.25 25.65
N ILE A 369 10.12 3.07 24.39
CA ILE A 369 11.49 2.78 24.00
C ILE A 369 12.20 4.11 23.73
N GLN A 370 12.98 4.57 24.69
CA GLN A 370 13.73 5.83 24.58
C GLN A 370 14.79 5.75 23.48
N GLY A 371 14.84 6.75 22.57
CA GLY A 371 15.82 6.82 21.50
C GLY A 371 15.43 7.75 20.37
N GLU A 372 16.22 7.73 19.28
CA GLU A 372 15.99 8.60 18.12
C GLU A 372 14.92 8.07 17.17
N GLY A 373 14.60 6.78 17.17
CA GLY A 373 13.62 6.16 16.27
C GLY A 373 12.19 6.19 16.79
N SER A 374 11.25 5.74 15.95
CA SER A 374 9.83 5.62 16.29
C SER A 374 9.48 4.22 16.83
N TYR A 375 10.26 3.73 17.77
CA TYR A 375 10.10 2.38 18.32
C TYR A 375 9.10 2.34 19.46
N VAL A 376 8.32 1.27 19.51
CA VAL A 376 7.43 0.94 20.63
C VAL A 376 7.57 -0.53 21.01
N GLU A 377 7.32 -0.85 22.26
CA GLU A 377 7.17 -2.24 22.70
C GLU A 377 5.75 -2.72 22.35
N PRO A 378 5.57 -3.90 21.72
CA PRO A 378 4.25 -4.44 21.48
C PRO A 378 3.54 -4.72 22.80
N VAL A 379 2.22 -4.51 22.84
CA VAL A 379 1.42 -4.57 24.07
C VAL A 379 0.36 -5.64 24.01
N ILE A 380 0.12 -6.32 25.13
CA ILE A 380 -1.00 -7.24 25.35
C ILE A 380 -1.87 -6.68 26.46
N ILE A 381 -3.15 -6.47 26.19
CA ILE A 381 -4.11 -5.91 27.14
C ILE A 381 -5.29 -6.87 27.27
N GLU A 382 -5.62 -7.27 28.48
CA GLU A 382 -6.87 -7.93 28.81
C GLU A 382 -7.98 -6.88 28.89
N ALA A 383 -9.03 -7.06 28.10
CA ALA A 383 -10.10 -6.08 27.92
C ALA A 383 -11.43 -6.74 27.49
N GLU A 384 -12.53 -6.09 27.73
CA GLU A 384 -13.82 -6.56 27.28
C GLU A 384 -14.04 -6.24 25.79
N ASN A 385 -14.44 -7.25 25.00
CA ASN A 385 -14.55 -7.12 23.56
C ASN A 385 -15.51 -6.00 23.10
N HIS A 386 -16.50 -5.63 23.89
CA HIS A 386 -17.51 -4.62 23.53
C HIS A 386 -17.06 -3.16 23.74
N TRP A 387 -15.88 -2.90 24.31
CA TRP A 387 -15.40 -1.53 24.53
C TRP A 387 -15.04 -0.87 23.19
N ASP A 388 -15.36 0.41 23.03
CA ASP A 388 -15.11 1.16 21.81
C ASP A 388 -13.64 1.09 21.38
N ILE A 389 -12.71 1.24 22.34
CA ILE A 389 -11.27 1.16 22.05
C ILE A 389 -10.84 -0.21 21.51
N VAL A 390 -11.52 -1.29 21.89
CA VAL A 390 -11.26 -2.65 21.40
C VAL A 390 -11.88 -2.86 20.01
N GLN A 391 -12.93 -2.11 19.69
CA GLN A 391 -13.62 -2.17 18.39
C GLN A 391 -13.03 -1.23 17.34
N GLU A 392 -12.15 -0.29 17.74
CA GLU A 392 -11.48 0.64 16.84
C GLU A 392 -10.14 0.06 16.32
N GLU A 393 -9.73 0.47 15.13
CA GLU A 393 -8.39 0.28 14.59
C GLU A 393 -7.46 1.38 15.11
N THR A 394 -6.35 1.01 15.76
CA THR A 394 -5.43 1.99 16.36
C THR A 394 -4.53 2.67 15.33
N PHE A 395 -4.12 1.95 14.28
CA PHE A 395 -3.22 2.46 13.23
C PHE A 395 -3.86 2.42 11.85
#